data_1b6d57824581da75e5cf3bac4f86202c
#
_entry.id   1b6d57824581da75e5cf3bac4f86202c
#
_cell.length_a   1.000
_cell.length_b   1.000
_cell.length_c   1.000
_cell.angle_alpha   90.00
_cell.angle_beta   90.00
_cell.angle_gamma   90.00
#
_symmetry.space_group_name_H-M   'P 1'
#
loop_
_entity.id
_entity.type
_entity.pdbx_description
1 polymer ?
#
loop_
_entity_poly.entity_id
_entity_poly.type
_entity_poly.pdbx_seq_one_letter_code
_entity_poly.pdbx_strand_id
1 'polypeptide(L)'
;MAGCGGAISLDGAMSPRKVSPRLSVERLLANATALLCETGPMRPIVQSRKLQHVRYDVRGPILVEAHRLEAEGHKILKLNIGNPAPFGFEAPEAIVADIVHNLPEAQGYSDSQGIYSARTAVAQYYQSHGLTDTAVDDIFIGNGVSELISMVLQAFLDDGNEILVPAPDYPLWTGAITLSGGTPVHYRCDEENGWDPDLADIEAKITEKTKGLVIINPNNPTGAVYSEGTVKGLVEIARRHELVVFSDEIYEKILFDNAVHHHTATHVGADVLCLTFSGLSKAYRVCGYRAGWLMISGPKHPAANFLEGPTLLANMRMCPNVPAQHAIQTALGGYQSINEYIHPGGRFYEQSKTAWRLLNEIPGVSCVEPRGALYCFPRLDPEVYDIKDDEQFVIDLLRAKKILVTHGTGFNWFEPDHFRLVTLPDLDTLTEAIGRIGDFLATQR
;
A
#
# COMPACT_ATOMS: atom_id res chain seq x y z
N MET A 1 46.53 41.92 -44.45
CA MET A 1 47.37 41.75 -45.61
C MET A 1 46.94 40.50 -46.34
N ALA A 2 46.68 40.64 -47.64
CA ALA A 2 46.51 39.69 -48.72
C ALA A 2 45.51 38.51 -48.43
N GLY A 3 44.41 38.35 -49.10
CA GLY A 3 44.04 38.62 -50.47
C GLY A 3 44.37 37.46 -51.39
N CYS A 4 43.35 36.69 -51.75
CA CYS A 4 43.30 36.02 -53.06
C CYS A 4 41.85 35.56 -53.32
N GLY A 5 41.23 36.26 -54.22
CA GLY A 5 40.00 35.91 -54.88
C GLY A 5 40.27 34.94 -56.02
N GLY A 6 39.37 33.99 -56.22
CA GLY A 6 39.30 33.13 -57.37
C GLY A 6 37.87 32.99 -57.84
N ALA A 7 37.53 33.73 -58.87
CA ALA A 7 36.26 33.60 -59.59
C ALA A 7 36.32 32.33 -60.46
N ILE A 8 35.34 31.47 -60.37
CA ILE A 8 35.08 30.36 -61.28
C ILE A 8 33.80 30.67 -62.06
N SER A 9 33.93 30.73 -63.37
CA SER A 9 32.90 30.92 -64.39
C SER A 9 31.87 29.78 -64.39
N LEU A 10 30.60 30.13 -64.43
CA LEU A 10 29.47 29.27 -64.74
C LEU A 10 29.19 29.27 -66.23
N ASP A 11 29.54 28.25 -66.94
CA ASP A 11 28.91 27.90 -68.21
C ASP A 11 28.87 26.38 -68.34
N GLY A 12 27.66 25.84 -68.25
CA GLY A 12 27.38 24.45 -68.44
C GLY A 12 25.87 24.24 -68.60
N ALA A 13 25.40 24.25 -69.83
CA ALA A 13 24.02 24.06 -70.25
C ALA A 13 23.56 22.67 -69.79
N MET A 14 22.59 22.59 -68.94
CA MET A 14 21.94 21.35 -68.53
C MET A 14 20.76 21.02 -69.48
N SER A 15 20.94 19.92 -70.22
CA SER A 15 19.89 19.20 -70.98
C SER A 15 18.72 18.80 -70.04
N PRO A 16 17.45 18.87 -70.47
CA PRO A 16 16.28 18.48 -69.63
C PRO A 16 16.23 16.97 -69.43
N ARG A 17 16.40 16.56 -68.18
CA ARG A 17 16.15 15.16 -67.75
C ARG A 17 14.65 14.90 -67.87
N LYS A 18 14.32 13.82 -68.59
CA LYS A 18 12.94 13.25 -68.68
C LYS A 18 12.44 12.91 -67.28
N VAL A 19 11.35 13.53 -66.88
CA VAL A 19 10.60 13.20 -65.71
C VAL A 19 9.95 11.79 -65.94
N SER A 20 10.30 10.84 -65.08
CA SER A 20 9.69 9.52 -65.12
C SER A 20 8.19 9.60 -64.76
N PRO A 21 7.33 8.67 -65.25
CA PRO A 21 5.90 8.76 -65.11
C PRO A 21 5.49 8.72 -63.62
N ARG A 22 4.62 9.66 -63.25
CA ARG A 22 3.93 9.67 -61.94
C ARG A 22 3.31 8.30 -61.70
N LEU A 23 3.71 7.61 -60.67
CA LEU A 23 3.00 6.46 -60.12
C LEU A 23 1.55 6.90 -59.84
N SER A 24 0.57 6.24 -60.47
CA SER A 24 -0.83 6.57 -60.26
C SER A 24 -1.23 6.34 -58.82
N VAL A 25 -2.12 7.18 -58.30
CA VAL A 25 -2.65 7.08 -56.90
C VAL A 25 -3.19 5.69 -56.63
N GLU A 26 -3.69 5.03 -57.70
CA GLU A 26 -4.17 3.62 -57.60
C GLU A 26 -3.05 2.63 -57.27
N ARG A 27 -1.81 2.81 -57.79
CA ARG A 27 -0.70 1.95 -57.44
C ARG A 27 -0.19 2.21 -56.02
N LEU A 28 -0.26 3.47 -55.52
CA LEU A 28 0.04 3.77 -54.14
C LEU A 28 -0.98 3.20 -53.16
N LEU A 29 -2.27 3.27 -53.54
CA LEU A 29 -3.34 2.67 -52.75
C LEU A 29 -3.27 1.14 -52.80
N ALA A 30 -3.01 0.52 -53.93
CA ALA A 30 -2.82 -0.92 -54.03
C ALA A 30 -1.63 -1.44 -53.26
N ASN A 31 -0.50 -0.71 -53.26
CA ASN A 31 0.67 -1.05 -52.42
C ASN A 31 0.39 -0.82 -50.90
N ALA A 32 -0.36 0.21 -50.54
CA ALA A 32 -0.78 0.42 -49.14
C ALA A 32 -1.74 -0.68 -48.68
N THR A 33 -2.68 -1.11 -49.54
CA THR A 33 -3.60 -2.21 -49.22
C THR A 33 -2.89 -3.56 -49.17
N ALA A 34 -1.86 -3.79 -50.02
CA ALA A 34 -1.05 -5.01 -49.98
C ALA A 34 -0.16 -5.06 -48.71
N LEU A 35 0.42 -3.91 -48.28
CA LEU A 35 1.16 -3.82 -47.03
C LEU A 35 0.28 -4.05 -45.79
N LEU A 36 -1.01 -3.71 -45.84
CA LEU A 36 -1.98 -3.99 -44.77
C LEU A 36 -2.48 -5.44 -44.76
N CYS A 37 -2.37 -6.18 -45.89
CA CYS A 37 -2.75 -7.58 -45.99
C CYS A 37 -1.62 -8.56 -45.59
N GLU A 38 -0.35 -8.13 -45.49
CA GLU A 38 0.77 -9.02 -45.13
C GLU A 38 1.03 -9.11 -43.62
N THR A 39 0.40 -8.26 -42.82
CA THR A 39 0.41 -8.45 -41.37
C THR A 39 -0.72 -9.40 -40.97
N GLY A 40 -0.42 -10.70 -40.91
CA GLY A 40 -1.34 -11.67 -40.29
C GLY A 40 -1.78 -11.13 -38.91
N PRO A 41 -2.94 -11.58 -38.37
CA PRO A 41 -3.45 -11.04 -37.14
C PRO A 41 -2.38 -11.10 -36.05
N MET A 42 -2.04 -9.92 -35.50
CA MET A 42 -1.04 -9.80 -34.45
C MET A 42 -1.43 -10.75 -33.30
N ARG A 43 -0.50 -11.58 -32.85
CA ARG A 43 -0.75 -12.46 -31.71
C ARG A 43 -1.23 -11.61 -30.54
N PRO A 44 -2.30 -12.02 -29.83
CA PRO A 44 -2.74 -11.29 -28.64
C PRO A 44 -1.57 -11.17 -27.65
N ILE A 45 -1.27 -9.93 -27.24
CA ILE A 45 -0.35 -9.67 -26.14
C ILE A 45 -1.15 -9.77 -24.86
N VAL A 46 -0.87 -10.81 -24.07
CA VAL A 46 -1.58 -11.09 -22.82
C VAL A 46 -0.70 -10.80 -21.61
N GLN A 47 -1.31 -10.43 -20.49
CA GLN A 47 -0.61 -10.24 -19.23
C GLN A 47 0.00 -11.55 -18.71
N SER A 48 0.99 -11.45 -17.81
CA SER A 48 1.58 -12.60 -17.14
C SER A 48 0.53 -13.43 -16.38
N ARG A 49 0.68 -14.76 -16.39
CA ARG A 49 -0.20 -15.67 -15.63
C ARG A 49 -0.17 -15.38 -14.12
N LYS A 50 0.94 -14.88 -13.58
CA LYS A 50 1.06 -14.49 -12.17
C LYS A 50 0.02 -13.44 -11.77
N LEU A 51 -0.36 -12.54 -12.68
CA LEU A 51 -1.37 -11.51 -12.41
C LEU A 51 -2.81 -12.04 -12.37
N GLN A 52 -3.09 -13.23 -12.90
CA GLN A 52 -4.44 -13.82 -12.89
C GLN A 52 -4.92 -14.19 -11.48
N HIS A 53 -3.99 -14.38 -10.53
CA HIS A 53 -4.27 -14.74 -9.15
C HIS A 53 -4.07 -13.57 -8.17
N VAL A 54 -3.70 -12.40 -8.67
CA VAL A 54 -3.54 -11.19 -7.84
C VAL A 54 -4.87 -10.48 -7.77
N ARG A 55 -5.52 -10.55 -6.62
CA ARG A 55 -6.69 -9.74 -6.28
C ARG A 55 -6.19 -8.47 -5.59
N TYR A 56 -6.32 -7.35 -6.28
CA TYR A 56 -6.05 -6.02 -5.72
C TYR A 56 -7.23 -5.11 -6.09
N ASP A 57 -8.39 -5.45 -5.56
CA ASP A 57 -9.70 -4.93 -5.96
C ASP A 57 -9.94 -3.47 -5.55
N VAL A 58 -8.99 -2.86 -4.84
CA VAL A 58 -8.99 -1.40 -4.61
C VAL A 58 -9.07 -0.62 -5.94
N ARG A 59 -8.84 -1.29 -7.10
CA ARG A 59 -8.91 -0.74 -8.47
C ARG A 59 -9.70 -1.59 -9.45
N GLY A 60 -10.57 -2.48 -8.96
CA GLY A 60 -11.40 -3.39 -9.74
C GLY A 60 -12.65 -2.74 -10.38
N PRO A 61 -13.70 -3.55 -10.63
CA PRO A 61 -14.96 -3.12 -11.27
C PRO A 61 -15.63 -1.94 -10.57
N ILE A 62 -15.51 -1.86 -9.23
CA ILE A 62 -16.04 -0.76 -8.42
C ILE A 62 -15.47 0.58 -8.84
N LEU A 63 -14.15 0.66 -9.10
CA LEU A 63 -13.52 1.92 -9.51
C LEU A 63 -13.88 2.30 -10.94
N VAL A 64 -14.05 1.31 -11.83
CA VAL A 64 -14.54 1.53 -13.20
C VAL A 64 -15.92 2.17 -13.16
N GLU A 65 -16.81 1.66 -12.31
CA GLU A 65 -18.15 2.22 -12.13
C GLU A 65 -18.12 3.63 -11.51
N ALA A 66 -17.22 3.86 -10.54
CA ALA A 66 -17.04 5.20 -9.97
C ALA A 66 -16.62 6.21 -11.05
N HIS A 67 -15.65 5.87 -11.89
CA HIS A 67 -15.20 6.74 -12.98
C HIS A 67 -16.31 6.97 -14.02
N ARG A 68 -17.13 5.95 -14.32
CA ARG A 68 -18.28 6.11 -15.22
C ARG A 68 -19.26 7.14 -14.66
N LEU A 69 -19.63 7.02 -13.40
CA LEU A 69 -20.53 7.96 -12.73
C LEU A 69 -19.93 9.39 -12.64
N GLU A 70 -18.62 9.52 -12.38
CA GLU A 70 -17.93 10.81 -12.40
C GLU A 70 -17.96 11.45 -13.80
N ALA A 71 -17.77 10.65 -14.87
CA ALA A 71 -17.87 11.11 -16.26
C ALA A 71 -19.30 11.57 -16.63
N GLU A 72 -20.32 11.02 -15.98
CA GLU A 72 -21.72 11.47 -16.09
C GLU A 72 -22.03 12.71 -15.25
N GLY A 73 -21.04 13.26 -14.54
CA GLY A 73 -21.18 14.49 -13.74
C GLY A 73 -21.58 14.26 -12.28
N HIS A 74 -21.62 13.03 -11.81
CA HIS A 74 -21.92 12.74 -10.39
C HIS A 74 -20.70 13.00 -9.51
N LYS A 75 -20.95 13.61 -8.35
CA LYS A 75 -19.93 13.76 -7.30
C LYS A 75 -19.92 12.52 -6.40
N ILE A 76 -18.83 11.78 -6.39
CA ILE A 76 -18.65 10.58 -5.58
C ILE A 76 -17.90 10.93 -4.29
N LEU A 77 -18.46 10.53 -3.15
CA LEU A 77 -17.77 10.57 -1.87
C LEU A 77 -16.89 9.33 -1.73
N LYS A 78 -15.56 9.51 -1.81
CA LYS A 78 -14.57 8.43 -1.82
C LYS A 78 -14.14 8.08 -0.40
N LEU A 79 -14.70 7.00 0.16
CA LEU A 79 -14.37 6.45 1.48
C LEU A 79 -13.56 5.14 1.40
N ASN A 80 -12.96 4.88 0.25
CA ASN A 80 -12.29 3.61 -0.05
C ASN A 80 -10.77 3.64 0.17
N ILE A 81 -10.12 4.80 0.22
CA ILE A 81 -8.65 4.92 0.31
C ILE A 81 -8.25 5.77 1.50
N GLY A 82 -7.38 5.22 2.36
CA GLY A 82 -6.77 5.93 3.49
C GLY A 82 -5.76 6.99 3.04
N ASN A 83 -6.24 8.02 2.35
CA ASN A 83 -5.48 9.18 1.89
C ASN A 83 -5.99 10.44 2.62
N PRO A 84 -5.25 10.99 3.60
CA PRO A 84 -5.71 12.12 4.39
C PRO A 84 -5.83 13.44 3.63
N ALA A 85 -4.98 13.67 2.62
CA ALA A 85 -4.87 14.97 1.93
C ALA A 85 -6.19 15.49 1.33
N PRO A 86 -7.02 14.70 0.61
CA PRO A 86 -8.30 15.16 0.06
C PRO A 86 -9.32 15.61 1.12
N PHE A 87 -9.11 15.25 2.39
CA PHE A 87 -9.97 15.57 3.52
C PHE A 87 -9.45 16.74 4.37
N GLY A 88 -8.48 17.51 3.84
CA GLY A 88 -7.95 18.70 4.51
C GLY A 88 -6.98 18.41 5.65
N PHE A 89 -6.32 17.24 5.63
CA PHE A 89 -5.19 16.96 6.52
C PHE A 89 -3.90 17.36 5.83
N GLU A 90 -3.35 18.48 6.24
CA GLU A 90 -2.14 19.04 5.66
C GLU A 90 -0.87 18.29 6.11
N ALA A 91 0.15 18.33 5.27
CA ALA A 91 1.48 17.86 5.62
C ALA A 91 2.06 18.75 6.74
N PRO A 92 2.83 18.20 7.70
CA PRO A 92 3.52 19.01 8.70
C PRO A 92 4.46 20.01 8.03
N GLU A 93 4.35 21.30 8.40
CA GLU A 93 5.09 22.40 7.78
C GLU A 93 6.61 22.15 7.83
N ALA A 94 7.13 21.65 8.97
CA ALA A 94 8.55 21.34 9.13
C ALA A 94 9.05 20.30 8.11
N ILE A 95 8.23 19.30 7.79
CA ILE A 95 8.55 18.28 6.77
C ILE A 95 8.61 18.92 5.37
N VAL A 96 7.64 19.76 5.05
CA VAL A 96 7.60 20.48 3.75
C VAL A 96 8.81 21.41 3.62
N ALA A 97 9.09 22.20 4.65
CA ALA A 97 10.20 23.14 4.68
C ALA A 97 11.55 22.41 4.51
N ASP A 98 11.74 21.28 5.16
CA ASP A 98 12.97 20.49 5.09
C ASP A 98 13.20 19.92 3.68
N ILE A 99 12.15 19.37 3.04
CA ILE A 99 12.24 18.91 1.65
C ILE A 99 12.61 20.08 0.71
N VAL A 100 11.95 21.22 0.84
CA VAL A 100 12.20 22.38 -0.02
C VAL A 100 13.63 22.90 0.18
N HIS A 101 14.10 22.96 1.43
CA HIS A 101 15.45 23.39 1.75
C HIS A 101 16.52 22.49 1.12
N ASN A 102 16.34 21.18 1.19
CA ASN A 102 17.31 20.19 0.71
C ASN A 102 17.12 19.82 -0.79
N LEU A 103 16.09 20.35 -1.46
CA LEU A 103 15.80 20.01 -2.86
C LEU A 103 16.98 20.26 -3.81
N PRO A 104 17.79 21.36 -3.69
CA PRO A 104 18.95 21.57 -4.54
C PRO A 104 20.01 20.46 -4.42
N GLU A 105 20.15 19.84 -3.26
CA GLU A 105 21.13 18.77 -2.98
C GLU A 105 20.57 17.38 -3.37
N ALA A 106 19.28 17.27 -3.64
CA ALA A 106 18.59 16.01 -3.90
C ALA A 106 18.54 15.62 -5.39
N GLN A 107 19.29 16.29 -6.26
CA GLN A 107 19.26 16.05 -7.72
C GLN A 107 20.05 14.79 -8.14
N GLY A 108 21.01 14.36 -7.33
CA GLY A 108 21.84 13.19 -7.62
C GLY A 108 21.28 11.89 -7.03
N TYR A 109 21.82 10.75 -7.46
CA TYR A 109 21.55 9.48 -6.81
C TYR A 109 22.12 9.46 -5.39
N SER A 110 21.40 8.84 -4.47
CA SER A 110 21.92 8.52 -3.13
C SER A 110 22.42 7.08 -3.06
N ASP A 111 22.88 6.68 -1.86
CA ASP A 111 23.09 5.28 -1.53
C ASP A 111 21.81 4.47 -1.78
N SER A 112 21.95 3.24 -2.24
CA SER A 112 20.84 2.37 -2.61
C SER A 112 19.96 1.98 -1.42
N GLN A 113 20.54 1.90 -0.21
CA GLN A 113 19.79 1.67 1.02
C GLN A 113 19.12 2.95 1.54
N GLY A 114 19.49 4.12 1.02
CA GLY A 114 19.01 5.43 1.44
C GLY A 114 20.09 6.32 2.05
N ILE A 115 19.83 7.63 2.10
CA ILE A 115 20.79 8.60 2.67
C ILE A 115 21.09 8.28 4.14
N TYR A 116 22.36 8.49 4.53
CA TYR A 116 22.85 8.12 5.85
C TYR A 116 22.06 8.80 6.98
N SER A 117 21.70 10.08 6.84
CA SER A 117 20.92 10.81 7.85
C SER A 117 19.54 10.21 8.08
N ALA A 118 18.84 9.77 7.01
CA ALA A 118 17.54 9.13 7.13
C ALA A 118 17.66 7.77 7.82
N ARG A 119 18.64 6.94 7.43
CA ARG A 119 18.88 5.64 8.05
C ARG A 119 19.26 5.79 9.53
N THR A 120 20.11 6.77 9.86
CA THR A 120 20.48 7.08 11.24
C THR A 120 19.27 7.50 12.07
N ALA A 121 18.41 8.37 11.54
CA ALA A 121 17.20 8.80 12.23
C ALA A 121 16.27 7.63 12.54
N VAL A 122 16.09 6.70 11.58
CA VAL A 122 15.29 5.48 11.78
C VAL A 122 15.93 4.57 12.84
N ALA A 123 17.24 4.34 12.77
CA ALA A 123 17.94 3.52 13.78
C ALA A 123 17.79 4.12 15.19
N GLN A 124 17.99 5.41 15.34
CA GLN A 124 17.81 6.13 16.62
C GLN A 124 16.36 6.07 17.13
N TYR A 125 15.40 6.14 16.22
CA TYR A 125 14.00 6.00 16.56
C TYR A 125 13.73 4.64 17.22
N TYR A 126 14.15 3.54 16.60
CA TYR A 126 13.97 2.20 17.18
C TYR A 126 14.82 1.97 18.44
N GLN A 127 16.04 2.53 18.52
CA GLN A 127 16.86 2.49 19.73
C GLN A 127 16.15 3.17 20.93
N SER A 128 15.46 4.28 20.68
CA SER A 128 14.68 4.99 21.73
C SER A 128 13.44 4.18 22.17
N HIS A 129 13.01 3.20 21.38
CA HIS A 129 11.91 2.27 21.69
C HIS A 129 12.40 0.91 22.21
N GLY A 130 13.65 0.83 22.67
CA GLY A 130 14.20 -0.34 23.35
C GLY A 130 14.96 -1.33 22.46
N LEU A 131 15.08 -1.06 21.16
CA LEU A 131 15.86 -1.86 20.21
C LEU A 131 17.30 -1.34 20.11
N THR A 132 18.05 -1.42 21.21
CA THR A 132 19.37 -0.78 21.39
C THR A 132 20.42 -1.26 20.39
N ASP A 133 20.28 -2.47 19.85
CA ASP A 133 21.25 -3.09 18.94
C ASP A 133 20.96 -2.79 17.44
N THR A 134 19.98 -1.91 17.15
CA THR A 134 19.68 -1.51 15.78
C THR A 134 20.83 -0.67 15.21
N ALA A 135 21.49 -1.17 14.17
CA ALA A 135 22.52 -0.46 13.45
C ALA A 135 21.95 0.31 12.24
N VAL A 136 22.70 1.29 11.76
CA VAL A 136 22.30 2.06 10.55
C VAL A 136 22.25 1.16 9.32
N ASP A 137 23.09 0.14 9.25
CA ASP A 137 23.14 -0.81 8.13
C ASP A 137 21.97 -1.82 8.16
N ASP A 138 21.19 -1.88 9.23
CA ASP A 138 19.96 -2.65 9.32
C ASP A 138 18.75 -1.95 8.66
N ILE A 139 18.93 -0.72 8.19
CA ILE A 139 17.87 0.14 7.71
C ILE A 139 17.92 0.28 6.18
N PHE A 140 16.80 0.02 5.53
CA PHE A 140 16.58 0.30 4.12
C PHE A 140 15.47 1.34 3.98
N ILE A 141 15.73 2.39 3.22
CA ILE A 141 14.71 3.36 2.84
C ILE A 141 14.12 2.94 1.49
N GLY A 142 12.80 3.11 1.33
CA GLY A 142 12.08 2.75 0.11
C GLY A 142 11.10 3.84 -0.33
N ASN A 143 10.62 3.70 -1.57
CA ASN A 143 9.56 4.55 -2.13
C ASN A 143 8.19 4.18 -1.51
N GLY A 144 8.10 4.28 -0.19
CA GLY A 144 7.03 3.78 0.66
C GLY A 144 7.21 2.30 0.99
N VAL A 145 6.46 1.84 2.00
CA VAL A 145 6.46 0.45 2.47
C VAL A 145 6.16 -0.56 1.36
N SER A 146 5.31 -0.20 0.40
CA SER A 146 4.90 -1.10 -0.69
C SER A 146 6.06 -1.58 -1.57
N GLU A 147 7.06 -0.73 -1.83
CA GLU A 147 8.26 -1.12 -2.56
C GLU A 147 9.10 -2.12 -1.74
N LEU A 148 9.31 -1.83 -0.46
CA LEU A 148 10.12 -2.65 0.44
C LEU A 148 9.52 -4.04 0.65
N ILE A 149 8.18 -4.13 0.82
CA ILE A 149 7.46 -5.41 0.88
C ILE A 149 7.73 -6.24 -0.39
N SER A 150 7.55 -5.62 -1.57
CA SER A 150 7.78 -6.32 -2.83
C SER A 150 9.23 -6.77 -3.00
N MET A 151 10.21 -5.93 -2.64
CA MET A 151 11.63 -6.27 -2.71
C MET A 151 11.99 -7.44 -1.80
N VAL A 152 11.55 -7.39 -0.55
CA VAL A 152 11.87 -8.41 0.44
C VAL A 152 11.26 -9.75 0.06
N LEU A 153 9.99 -9.78 -0.37
CA LEU A 153 9.32 -11.02 -0.76
C LEU A 153 9.93 -11.61 -2.05
N GLN A 154 10.35 -10.78 -3.01
CA GLN A 154 11.08 -11.23 -4.19
C GLN A 154 12.45 -11.86 -3.85
N ALA A 155 13.11 -11.35 -2.81
CA ALA A 155 14.38 -11.89 -2.35
C ALA A 155 14.23 -13.17 -1.49
N PHE A 156 13.04 -13.39 -0.92
CA PHE A 156 12.81 -14.43 0.08
C PHE A 156 12.11 -15.68 -0.46
N LEU A 157 11.22 -15.52 -1.46
CA LEU A 157 10.30 -16.57 -1.87
C LEU A 157 10.72 -17.24 -3.17
N ASP A 158 10.66 -18.57 -3.13
CA ASP A 158 10.65 -19.45 -4.29
C ASP A 158 9.24 -19.98 -4.54
N ASP A 159 9.02 -20.57 -5.73
CA ASP A 159 7.75 -21.20 -6.10
C ASP A 159 7.38 -22.31 -5.10
N GLY A 160 6.19 -22.18 -4.52
CA GLY A 160 5.62 -23.13 -3.58
C GLY A 160 5.92 -22.85 -2.11
N ASN A 161 6.68 -21.81 -1.77
CA ASN A 161 6.79 -21.35 -0.39
C ASN A 161 5.46 -20.76 0.08
N GLU A 162 5.15 -20.88 1.37
CA GLU A 162 3.94 -20.38 1.99
C GLU A 162 4.27 -19.26 2.98
N ILE A 163 3.45 -18.23 2.99
CA ILE A 163 3.49 -17.14 3.97
C ILE A 163 2.13 -17.01 4.63
N LEU A 164 2.11 -17.05 5.96
CA LEU A 164 0.93 -16.78 6.76
C LEU A 164 0.61 -15.29 6.74
N VAL A 165 -0.64 -14.94 6.42
CA VAL A 165 -1.12 -13.56 6.30
C VAL A 165 -2.43 -13.42 7.08
N PRO A 166 -2.69 -12.32 7.81
CA PRO A 166 -3.97 -12.16 8.50
C PRO A 166 -5.16 -12.14 7.51
N ALA A 167 -6.32 -12.58 7.96
CA ALA A 167 -7.59 -12.29 7.32
C ALA A 167 -8.51 -11.64 8.37
N PRO A 168 -8.94 -10.38 8.11
CA PRO A 168 -8.66 -9.59 6.93
C PRO A 168 -7.24 -8.97 6.93
N ASP A 169 -6.68 -8.71 5.71
CA ASP A 169 -5.35 -8.16 5.51
C ASP A 169 -5.35 -6.89 4.63
N TYR A 170 -4.20 -6.24 4.54
CA TYR A 170 -3.94 -5.28 3.48
C TYR A 170 -3.53 -6.04 2.20
N PRO A 171 -4.34 -5.99 1.10
CA PRO A 171 -4.21 -6.89 -0.05
C PRO A 171 -2.86 -6.86 -0.77
N LEU A 172 -2.04 -5.84 -0.50
CA LEU A 172 -0.68 -5.76 -1.04
C LEU A 172 0.17 -6.96 -0.61
N TRP A 173 0.03 -7.43 0.66
CA TRP A 173 0.77 -8.57 1.15
C TRP A 173 0.47 -9.81 0.34
N THR A 174 -0.82 -10.16 0.22
CA THR A 174 -1.28 -11.29 -0.61
C THR A 174 -0.82 -11.17 -2.06
N GLY A 175 -0.97 -9.97 -2.67
CA GLY A 175 -0.55 -9.73 -4.04
C GLY A 175 0.97 -9.84 -4.25
N ALA A 176 1.77 -9.29 -3.35
CA ALA A 176 3.23 -9.33 -3.45
C ALA A 176 3.79 -10.74 -3.22
N ILE A 177 3.22 -11.52 -2.29
CA ILE A 177 3.56 -12.94 -2.09
C ILE A 177 3.30 -13.73 -3.38
N THR A 178 2.09 -13.59 -3.96
CA THR A 178 1.71 -14.28 -5.20
C THR A 178 2.62 -13.91 -6.37
N LEU A 179 2.94 -12.63 -6.53
CA LEU A 179 3.84 -12.16 -7.59
C LEU A 179 5.28 -12.64 -7.43
N SER A 180 5.69 -12.89 -6.18
CA SER A 180 7.02 -13.42 -5.85
C SER A 180 7.11 -14.96 -5.97
N GLY A 181 6.02 -15.65 -6.36
CA GLY A 181 5.98 -17.11 -6.53
C GLY A 181 5.47 -17.85 -5.30
N GLY A 182 5.27 -17.17 -4.17
CA GLY A 182 4.75 -17.78 -2.95
C GLY A 182 3.23 -17.94 -2.94
N THR A 183 2.75 -18.66 -1.95
CA THR A 183 1.32 -18.89 -1.67
C THR A 183 0.95 -18.18 -0.37
N PRO A 184 0.05 -17.19 -0.39
CA PRO A 184 -0.48 -16.61 0.84
C PRO A 184 -1.45 -17.61 1.50
N VAL A 185 -1.25 -17.87 2.80
CA VAL A 185 -2.12 -18.71 3.62
C VAL A 185 -2.75 -17.84 4.70
N HIS A 186 -4.04 -17.58 4.57
CA HIS A 186 -4.73 -16.64 5.44
C HIS A 186 -5.12 -17.28 6.76
N TYR A 187 -4.65 -16.70 7.88
CA TYR A 187 -5.10 -17.03 9.22
C TYR A 187 -6.20 -16.07 9.69
N ARG A 188 -7.10 -16.57 10.52
CA ARG A 188 -8.25 -15.80 10.99
C ARG A 188 -7.84 -14.78 12.05
N CYS A 189 -8.32 -13.54 11.89
CA CYS A 189 -8.44 -12.60 13.00
C CYS A 189 -9.88 -12.70 13.54
N ASP A 190 -10.04 -12.83 14.85
CA ASP A 190 -11.32 -13.11 15.49
C ASP A 190 -12.08 -11.81 15.79
N GLU A 191 -13.18 -11.56 15.07
CA GLU A 191 -14.02 -10.37 15.26
C GLU A 191 -14.59 -10.30 16.68
N GLU A 192 -15.04 -11.44 17.24
CA GLU A 192 -15.62 -11.49 18.57
C GLU A 192 -14.60 -11.16 19.67
N ASN A 193 -13.32 -11.37 19.37
CA ASN A 193 -12.20 -11.03 20.25
C ASN A 193 -11.46 -9.75 19.78
N GLY A 194 -12.18 -8.79 19.23
CA GLY A 194 -11.62 -7.49 18.84
C GLY A 194 -10.64 -7.54 17.65
N TRP A 195 -10.76 -8.52 16.79
CA TRP A 195 -9.91 -8.77 15.63
C TRP A 195 -8.47 -9.23 15.97
N ASP A 196 -8.27 -9.77 17.17
CA ASP A 196 -6.99 -10.41 17.51
C ASP A 196 -6.75 -11.65 16.63
N PRO A 197 -5.50 -11.90 16.20
CA PRO A 197 -5.12 -13.15 15.51
C PRO A 197 -5.47 -14.39 16.30
N ASP A 198 -6.13 -15.36 15.67
CA ASP A 198 -6.35 -16.68 16.26
C ASP A 198 -5.07 -17.51 16.19
N LEU A 199 -4.38 -17.60 17.33
CA LEU A 199 -3.10 -18.33 17.43
C LEU A 199 -3.25 -19.83 17.14
N ALA A 200 -4.42 -20.42 17.45
CA ALA A 200 -4.67 -21.84 17.18
C ALA A 200 -4.88 -22.08 15.68
N ASP A 201 -5.56 -21.17 14.98
CA ASP A 201 -5.73 -21.24 13.54
C ASP A 201 -4.39 -21.06 12.80
N ILE A 202 -3.52 -20.16 13.30
CA ILE A 202 -2.15 -19.98 12.77
C ILE A 202 -1.38 -21.31 12.87
N GLU A 203 -1.33 -21.91 14.07
CA GLU A 203 -0.65 -23.20 14.28
C GLU A 203 -1.17 -24.30 13.37
N ALA A 204 -2.47 -24.39 13.19
CA ALA A 204 -3.10 -25.42 12.36
C ALA A 204 -2.79 -25.27 10.86
N LYS A 205 -2.38 -24.09 10.43
CA LYS A 205 -2.07 -23.78 9.02
C LYS A 205 -0.60 -23.86 8.66
N ILE A 206 0.29 -24.09 9.64
CA ILE A 206 1.72 -24.23 9.39
C ILE A 206 2.00 -25.58 8.73
N THR A 207 2.80 -25.54 7.65
CA THR A 207 3.29 -26.71 6.92
C THR A 207 4.82 -26.65 6.78
N GLU A 208 5.43 -27.69 6.22
CA GLU A 208 6.86 -27.68 5.89
C GLU A 208 7.25 -26.61 4.85
N LYS A 209 6.27 -26.06 4.13
CA LYS A 209 6.46 -25.00 3.13
C LYS A 209 6.35 -23.60 3.71
N THR A 210 5.84 -23.48 4.92
CA THR A 210 5.65 -22.19 5.58
C THR A 210 7.01 -21.59 5.93
N LYS A 211 7.27 -20.37 5.44
CA LYS A 211 8.54 -19.65 5.59
C LYS A 211 8.43 -18.41 6.47
N GLY A 212 7.25 -17.84 6.59
CA GLY A 212 7.11 -16.58 7.31
C GLY A 212 5.69 -16.27 7.74
N LEU A 213 5.61 -15.29 8.63
CA LEU A 213 4.38 -14.80 9.25
C LEU A 213 4.31 -13.28 9.08
N VAL A 214 3.24 -12.80 8.46
CA VAL A 214 2.92 -11.37 8.35
C VAL A 214 2.08 -10.95 9.55
N ILE A 215 2.45 -9.84 10.18
CA ILE A 215 1.71 -9.17 11.25
C ILE A 215 1.40 -7.75 10.77
N ILE A 216 0.15 -7.31 10.83
CA ILE A 216 -0.26 -5.94 10.48
C ILE A 216 -0.85 -5.31 11.73
N ASN A 217 -0.09 -4.45 12.40
CA ASN A 217 -0.48 -3.87 13.68
C ASN A 217 -0.04 -2.39 13.82
N PRO A 218 -0.96 -1.44 14.00
CA PRO A 218 -2.42 -1.55 13.94
C PRO A 218 -2.94 -2.05 12.59
N ASN A 219 -4.04 -2.82 12.62
CA ASN A 219 -4.53 -3.55 11.46
C ASN A 219 -5.30 -2.65 10.48
N ASN A 220 -5.07 -2.85 9.20
CA ASN A 220 -5.91 -2.42 8.10
C ASN A 220 -6.52 -3.69 7.47
N PRO A 221 -7.87 -3.88 7.53
CA PRO A 221 -8.90 -2.84 7.57
C PRO A 221 -9.57 -2.60 8.92
N THR A 222 -9.31 -3.37 9.97
CA THR A 222 -10.15 -3.45 11.17
C THR A 222 -9.93 -2.31 12.18
N GLY A 223 -8.74 -1.70 12.19
CA GLY A 223 -8.35 -0.75 13.23
C GLY A 223 -7.96 -1.40 14.55
N ALA A 224 -7.82 -2.73 14.60
CA ALA A 224 -7.35 -3.46 15.78
C ALA A 224 -5.92 -3.05 16.15
N VAL A 225 -5.64 -3.03 17.45
CA VAL A 225 -4.30 -2.84 18.02
C VAL A 225 -4.05 -4.03 18.95
N TYR A 226 -3.10 -4.88 18.56
CA TYR A 226 -2.84 -6.14 19.26
C TYR A 226 -2.21 -5.90 20.63
N SER A 227 -2.63 -6.70 21.59
CA SER A 227 -2.06 -6.69 22.94
C SER A 227 -0.61 -7.20 22.94
N GLU A 228 0.16 -6.84 23.97
CA GLU A 228 1.50 -7.39 24.16
C GLU A 228 1.51 -8.92 24.21
N GLY A 229 0.46 -9.51 24.84
CA GLY A 229 0.29 -10.95 24.90
C GLY A 229 0.10 -11.58 23.53
N THR A 230 -0.71 -10.96 22.69
CA THR A 230 -0.94 -11.38 21.29
C THR A 230 0.36 -11.31 20.48
N VAL A 231 1.08 -10.18 20.55
CA VAL A 231 2.36 -10.02 19.82
C VAL A 231 3.39 -11.05 20.29
N LYS A 232 3.51 -11.30 21.60
CA LYS A 232 4.38 -12.35 22.15
C LYS A 232 3.97 -13.75 21.67
N GLY A 233 2.67 -14.04 21.61
CA GLY A 233 2.17 -15.31 21.11
C GLY A 233 2.53 -15.56 19.65
N LEU A 234 2.39 -14.54 18.80
CA LEU A 234 2.78 -14.58 17.38
C LEU A 234 4.29 -14.82 17.21
N VAL A 235 5.11 -14.11 17.97
CA VAL A 235 6.58 -14.28 17.95
C VAL A 235 6.98 -15.67 18.45
N GLU A 236 6.28 -16.20 19.47
CA GLU A 236 6.54 -17.55 19.98
C GLU A 236 6.21 -18.64 18.97
N ILE A 237 5.14 -18.49 18.20
CA ILE A 237 4.83 -19.36 17.06
C ILE A 237 5.97 -19.29 16.02
N ALA A 238 6.36 -18.08 15.65
CA ALA A 238 7.45 -17.89 14.69
C ALA A 238 8.76 -18.53 15.17
N ARG A 239 9.05 -18.45 16.47
CA ARG A 239 10.23 -19.06 17.10
C ARG A 239 10.20 -20.59 17.02
N ARG A 240 9.07 -21.21 17.38
CA ARG A 240 8.93 -22.68 17.37
C ARG A 240 9.03 -23.29 15.99
N HIS A 241 8.59 -22.56 14.98
CA HIS A 241 8.55 -23.02 13.59
C HIS A 241 9.60 -22.38 12.69
N GLU A 242 10.57 -21.67 13.28
CA GLU A 242 11.69 -21.02 12.56
C GLU A 242 11.22 -20.10 11.42
N LEU A 243 10.10 -19.37 11.64
CA LEU A 243 9.52 -18.48 10.64
C LEU A 243 10.15 -17.08 10.70
N VAL A 244 10.31 -16.46 9.53
CA VAL A 244 10.63 -15.03 9.42
C VAL A 244 9.37 -14.21 9.70
N VAL A 245 9.47 -13.19 10.53
CA VAL A 245 8.37 -12.28 10.84
C VAL A 245 8.46 -11.03 9.96
N PHE A 246 7.35 -10.69 9.31
CA PHE A 246 7.16 -9.44 8.56
C PHE A 246 6.15 -8.58 9.32
N SER A 247 6.60 -7.52 9.99
CA SER A 247 5.75 -6.66 10.81
C SER A 247 5.46 -5.33 10.11
N ASP A 248 4.23 -5.16 9.64
CA ASP A 248 3.74 -3.91 9.06
C ASP A 248 3.18 -3.01 10.17
N GLU A 249 3.96 -2.00 10.54
CA GLU A 249 3.69 -1.07 11.63
C GLU A 249 3.39 0.35 11.13
N ILE A 250 2.91 0.49 9.89
CA ILE A 250 2.69 1.81 9.26
C ILE A 250 1.71 2.71 10.03
N TYR A 251 0.86 2.13 10.89
CA TYR A 251 -0.12 2.84 11.73
C TYR A 251 0.31 2.97 13.20
N GLU A 252 1.53 2.61 13.58
CA GLU A 252 2.04 2.56 14.95
C GLU A 252 1.75 3.79 15.83
N LYS A 253 1.67 4.98 15.21
CA LYS A 253 1.41 6.27 15.90
C LYS A 253 -0.05 6.73 15.85
N ILE A 254 -0.93 6.00 15.18
CA ILE A 254 -2.36 6.33 15.10
C ILE A 254 -3.10 5.37 16.03
N LEU A 255 -3.18 5.77 17.28
CA LEU A 255 -3.74 4.99 18.38
C LEU A 255 -4.79 5.83 19.11
N PHE A 256 -5.86 5.20 19.56
CA PHE A 256 -6.94 5.86 20.26
C PHE A 256 -7.04 5.39 21.71
N ASP A 257 -7.51 6.28 22.57
CA ASP A 257 -7.67 6.04 24.00
C ASP A 257 -6.36 5.57 24.67
N ASN A 258 -6.41 4.44 25.38
CA ASN A 258 -5.27 3.84 26.06
C ASN A 258 -4.62 2.70 25.26
N ALA A 259 -4.85 2.66 23.93
CA ALA A 259 -4.18 1.66 23.10
C ALA A 259 -2.67 1.92 23.09
N VAL A 260 -1.89 0.87 23.23
CA VAL A 260 -0.43 0.91 23.21
C VAL A 260 0.04 0.02 22.06
N HIS A 261 0.86 0.59 21.19
CA HIS A 261 1.53 -0.20 20.17
C HIS A 261 2.73 -0.93 20.78
N HIS A 262 2.81 -2.23 20.53
CA HIS A 262 3.95 -3.05 20.93
C HIS A 262 4.72 -3.43 19.67
N HIS A 263 5.91 -2.84 19.51
CA HIS A 263 6.79 -3.17 18.39
C HIS A 263 7.15 -4.65 18.42
N THR A 264 6.82 -5.38 17.38
CA THR A 264 7.08 -6.81 17.28
C THR A 264 8.55 -7.14 17.50
N ALA A 265 9.43 -6.30 16.96
CA ALA A 265 10.87 -6.45 17.05
C ALA A 265 11.40 -6.45 18.51
N THR A 266 10.69 -5.87 19.49
CA THR A 266 11.11 -5.89 20.91
C THR A 266 10.97 -7.27 21.55
N HIS A 267 10.27 -8.21 20.94
CA HIS A 267 9.98 -9.54 21.47
C HIS A 267 10.72 -10.68 20.76
N VAL A 268 11.39 -10.40 19.63
CA VAL A 268 11.99 -11.45 18.79
C VAL A 268 13.28 -12.04 19.36
N GLY A 269 14.01 -11.30 20.22
CA GLY A 269 15.26 -11.78 20.78
C GLY A 269 16.36 -11.98 19.73
N ALA A 270 17.21 -13.00 19.98
CA ALA A 270 18.34 -13.33 19.11
C ALA A 270 18.03 -14.53 18.18
N ASP A 271 16.80 -15.03 18.15
CA ASP A 271 16.44 -16.30 17.52
C ASP A 271 15.32 -16.19 16.47
N VAL A 272 14.61 -15.06 16.38
CA VAL A 272 13.60 -14.81 15.33
C VAL A 272 14.02 -13.62 14.48
N LEU A 273 14.18 -13.83 13.17
CA LEU A 273 14.41 -12.73 12.23
C LEU A 273 13.10 -11.96 12.03
N CYS A 274 13.15 -10.65 12.25
CA CYS A 274 12.01 -9.77 12.06
C CYS A 274 12.35 -8.60 11.14
N LEU A 275 11.50 -8.38 10.18
CA LEU A 275 11.54 -7.30 9.22
C LEU A 275 10.38 -6.36 9.53
N THR A 276 10.68 -5.18 10.09
CA THR A 276 9.68 -4.18 10.49
C THR A 276 9.56 -3.09 9.43
N PHE A 277 8.33 -2.82 8.99
CA PHE A 277 8.00 -1.84 7.97
C PHE A 277 7.22 -0.68 8.57
N SER A 278 7.66 0.54 8.34
CA SER A 278 6.94 1.76 8.71
C SER A 278 7.29 2.92 7.76
N GLY A 279 6.73 4.11 7.96
CA GLY A 279 6.98 5.23 7.05
C GLY A 279 6.17 6.48 7.34
N LEU A 280 6.33 7.47 6.47
CA LEU A 280 5.73 8.78 6.65
C LEU A 280 4.26 8.88 6.15
N SER A 281 3.76 7.84 5.47
CA SER A 281 2.51 7.91 4.71
C SER A 281 1.29 8.24 5.58
N LYS A 282 1.21 7.74 6.81
CA LYS A 282 0.00 7.78 7.62
C LYS A 282 0.09 8.76 8.78
N ALA A 283 0.93 8.52 9.74
CA ALA A 283 1.09 9.39 10.90
C ALA A 283 1.51 10.82 10.53
N TYR A 284 2.30 10.97 9.48
CA TYR A 284 2.76 12.28 9.00
C TYR A 284 1.93 12.83 7.83
N ARG A 285 0.89 12.13 7.39
CA ARG A 285 -0.08 12.56 6.36
C ARG A 285 0.53 12.89 4.98
N VAL A 286 1.70 12.33 4.67
CA VAL A 286 2.45 12.59 3.44
C VAL A 286 2.59 11.34 2.56
N CYS A 287 1.50 10.59 2.37
CA CYS A 287 1.51 9.35 1.61
C CYS A 287 1.97 9.53 0.14
N GLY A 288 1.81 10.73 -0.42
CA GLY A 288 2.27 11.09 -1.76
C GLY A 288 3.78 11.32 -1.86
N TYR A 289 4.50 11.55 -0.75
CA TYR A 289 5.95 11.76 -0.76
C TYR A 289 6.73 10.47 -0.95
N ARG A 290 6.08 9.32 -0.71
CA ARG A 290 6.67 8.00 -0.94
C ARG A 290 7.97 7.76 -0.13
N ALA A 291 7.95 8.01 1.17
CA ALA A 291 9.03 7.67 2.09
C ALA A 291 8.58 6.61 3.10
N GLY A 292 9.28 5.51 3.14
CA GLY A 292 9.11 4.42 4.09
C GLY A 292 10.44 3.75 4.37
N TRP A 293 10.47 2.88 5.36
CA TRP A 293 11.67 2.14 5.74
C TRP A 293 11.36 0.71 6.14
N LEU A 294 12.37 -0.11 6.02
CA LEU A 294 12.50 -1.44 6.58
C LEU A 294 13.59 -1.40 7.64
N MET A 295 13.33 -1.96 8.81
CA MET A 295 14.30 -2.21 9.87
C MET A 295 14.42 -3.71 10.10
N ILE A 296 15.65 -4.23 10.14
CA ILE A 296 15.97 -5.65 10.32
C ILE A 296 16.43 -5.87 11.75
N SER A 297 15.81 -6.81 12.46
CA SER A 297 16.16 -7.20 13.82
C SER A 297 16.24 -8.72 13.98
N GLY A 298 16.86 -9.19 15.08
CA GLY A 298 17.07 -10.61 15.31
C GLY A 298 18.36 -11.19 14.69
N PRO A 299 18.45 -12.50 14.40
CA PRO A 299 19.68 -13.20 14.03
C PRO A 299 20.06 -12.96 12.56
N LYS A 300 20.91 -11.96 12.30
CA LYS A 300 21.33 -11.58 10.95
C LYS A 300 22.36 -12.52 10.33
N HIS A 301 23.24 -13.10 11.13
CA HIS A 301 24.31 -13.97 10.62
C HIS A 301 23.77 -15.23 9.92
N PRO A 302 22.80 -15.98 10.46
CA PRO A 302 22.19 -17.09 9.73
C PRO A 302 21.40 -16.65 8.49
N ALA A 303 20.89 -15.42 8.47
CA ALA A 303 20.13 -14.84 7.38
C ALA A 303 20.97 -14.09 6.34
N ALA A 304 22.31 -14.08 6.46
CA ALA A 304 23.20 -13.24 5.64
C ALA A 304 22.95 -13.41 4.14
N ASN A 305 22.79 -14.62 3.66
CA ASN A 305 22.52 -14.90 2.25
C ASN A 305 21.18 -14.29 1.79
N PHE A 306 20.13 -14.41 2.59
CA PHE A 306 18.84 -13.78 2.30
C PHE A 306 18.98 -12.25 2.28
N LEU A 307 19.68 -11.66 3.25
CA LEU A 307 19.82 -10.21 3.37
C LEU A 307 20.65 -9.56 2.25
N GLU A 308 21.46 -10.33 1.55
CA GLU A 308 22.10 -9.90 0.29
C GLU A 308 21.07 -9.64 -0.81
N GLY A 309 19.94 -10.37 -0.82
CA GLY A 309 18.88 -10.22 -1.81
C GLY A 309 18.23 -8.83 -1.84
N PRO A 310 17.68 -8.32 -0.73
CA PRO A 310 17.21 -6.94 -0.65
C PRO A 310 18.25 -5.89 -1.02
N THR A 311 19.51 -6.11 -0.66
CA THR A 311 20.64 -5.23 -1.05
C THR A 311 20.85 -5.24 -2.56
N LEU A 312 20.83 -6.41 -3.19
CA LEU A 312 20.93 -6.54 -4.65
C LEU A 312 19.78 -5.82 -5.36
N LEU A 313 18.54 -6.02 -4.90
CA LEU A 313 17.35 -5.37 -5.48
C LEU A 313 17.37 -3.86 -5.27
N ALA A 314 17.84 -3.39 -4.10
CA ALA A 314 18.05 -1.97 -3.84
C ALA A 314 19.07 -1.36 -4.81
N ASN A 315 20.18 -2.06 -5.09
CA ASN A 315 21.18 -1.64 -6.07
C ASN A 315 20.61 -1.61 -7.50
N MET A 316 19.80 -2.59 -7.89
CA MET A 316 19.14 -2.61 -9.20
C MET A 316 18.15 -1.45 -9.38
N ARG A 317 17.46 -1.02 -8.32
CA ARG A 317 16.57 0.13 -8.31
C ARG A 317 17.34 1.46 -8.29
N MET A 318 18.65 1.49 -8.05
CA MET A 318 19.56 2.63 -7.85
C MET A 318 19.41 3.25 -6.45
N CYS A 319 18.36 4.02 -6.19
CA CYS A 319 18.08 4.63 -4.88
C CYS A 319 16.59 4.96 -4.72
N PRO A 320 16.10 5.17 -3.50
CA PRO A 320 14.76 5.72 -3.31
C PRO A 320 14.70 7.21 -3.68
N ASN A 321 13.49 7.76 -3.74
CA ASN A 321 13.22 9.18 -3.98
C ASN A 321 14.01 10.06 -3.00
N VAL A 322 15.07 10.72 -3.48
CA VAL A 322 16.00 11.45 -2.63
C VAL A 322 15.35 12.63 -1.90
N PRO A 323 14.53 13.49 -2.53
CA PRO A 323 13.87 14.59 -1.83
C PRO A 323 13.08 14.16 -0.61
N ALA A 324 12.34 13.06 -0.70
CA ALA A 324 11.51 12.59 0.41
C ALA A 324 12.32 12.00 1.58
N GLN A 325 13.52 11.50 1.32
CA GLN A 325 14.38 10.94 2.36
C GLN A 325 14.84 11.99 3.37
N HIS A 326 15.06 13.24 2.93
CA HIS A 326 15.45 14.34 3.81
C HIS A 326 14.42 14.60 4.90
N ALA A 327 13.12 14.40 4.61
CA ALA A 327 12.05 14.58 5.57
C ALA A 327 12.04 13.57 6.74
N ILE A 328 12.71 12.42 6.60
CA ILE A 328 12.62 11.34 7.60
C ILE A 328 13.20 11.78 8.94
N GLN A 329 14.35 12.45 8.94
CA GLN A 329 14.98 12.93 10.16
C GLN A 329 14.09 13.95 10.89
N THR A 330 13.57 14.92 10.17
CA THR A 330 12.66 15.95 10.70
C THR A 330 11.35 15.35 11.18
N ALA A 331 10.82 14.36 10.49
CA ALA A 331 9.61 13.66 10.88
C ALA A 331 9.78 12.88 12.19
N LEU A 332 10.85 12.11 12.31
CA LEU A 332 11.09 11.27 13.49
C LEU A 332 11.59 12.06 14.71
N GLY A 333 12.46 13.04 14.51
CA GLY A 333 13.06 13.84 15.58
C GLY A 333 12.31 15.12 15.94
N GLY A 334 11.39 15.56 15.08
CA GLY A 334 10.65 16.81 15.24
C GLY A 334 9.36 16.67 16.06
N TYR A 335 8.57 17.73 16.01
CA TYR A 335 7.26 17.78 16.66
C TYR A 335 6.30 16.73 16.10
N GLN A 336 5.72 15.92 16.97
CA GLN A 336 4.80 14.85 16.59
C GLN A 336 3.36 15.37 16.52
N SER A 337 3.05 16.13 15.47
CA SER A 337 1.72 16.73 15.25
C SER A 337 0.59 15.73 15.15
N ILE A 338 0.89 14.43 14.97
CA ILE A 338 -0.12 13.37 15.01
C ILE A 338 -0.89 13.35 16.33
N ASN A 339 -0.23 13.75 17.44
CA ASN A 339 -0.85 13.78 18.76
C ASN A 339 -2.04 14.75 18.85
N GLU A 340 -2.09 15.78 18.01
CA GLU A 340 -3.22 16.70 17.92
C GLU A 340 -4.48 16.04 17.31
N TYR A 341 -4.34 14.91 16.63
CA TYR A 341 -5.40 14.25 15.88
C TYR A 341 -5.97 13.00 16.56
N ILE A 342 -5.18 12.35 17.44
CA ILE A 342 -5.50 11.02 17.99
C ILE A 342 -6.07 11.04 19.41
N HIS A 343 -6.14 12.19 20.05
CA HIS A 343 -6.73 12.36 21.38
C HIS A 343 -8.14 13.00 21.31
N PRO A 344 -8.95 12.92 22.38
CA PRO A 344 -10.24 13.59 22.44
C PRO A 344 -10.18 15.06 21.99
N GLY A 345 -11.05 15.44 21.07
CA GLY A 345 -11.05 16.73 20.37
C GLY A 345 -10.23 16.75 19.08
N GLY A 346 -9.37 15.77 18.84
CA GLY A 346 -8.63 15.63 17.58
C GLY A 346 -9.45 14.96 16.49
N ARG A 347 -9.23 15.38 15.24
CA ARG A 347 -10.06 14.95 14.11
C ARG A 347 -10.08 13.43 13.87
N PHE A 348 -8.94 12.73 13.94
CA PHE A 348 -8.93 11.28 13.75
C PHE A 348 -9.70 10.56 14.84
N TYR A 349 -9.57 11.04 16.09
CA TYR A 349 -10.29 10.50 17.23
C TYR A 349 -11.81 10.69 17.07
N GLU A 350 -12.25 11.93 16.91
CA GLU A 350 -13.68 12.26 16.84
C GLU A 350 -14.37 11.61 15.64
N GLN A 351 -13.70 11.58 14.49
CA GLN A 351 -14.22 10.97 13.27
C GLN A 351 -14.34 9.45 13.41
N SER A 352 -13.33 8.78 14.01
CA SER A 352 -13.37 7.35 14.25
C SER A 352 -14.48 6.96 15.23
N LYS A 353 -14.59 7.66 16.35
CA LYS A 353 -15.62 7.39 17.35
C LYS A 353 -17.03 7.65 16.82
N THR A 354 -17.22 8.74 16.08
CA THR A 354 -18.50 9.07 15.47
C THR A 354 -18.91 8.03 14.42
N ALA A 355 -17.98 7.61 13.54
CA ALA A 355 -18.27 6.60 12.54
C ALA A 355 -18.66 5.27 13.18
N TRP A 356 -17.88 4.80 14.16
CA TRP A 356 -18.15 3.57 14.89
C TRP A 356 -19.53 3.60 15.57
N ARG A 357 -19.87 4.68 16.28
CA ARG A 357 -21.16 4.83 16.94
C ARG A 357 -22.31 4.81 15.94
N LEU A 358 -22.23 5.62 14.87
CA LEU A 358 -23.29 5.73 13.88
C LEU A 358 -23.53 4.44 13.09
N LEU A 359 -22.46 3.68 12.79
CA LEU A 359 -22.58 2.38 12.14
C LEU A 359 -23.34 1.38 13.02
N ASN A 360 -23.07 1.36 14.32
CA ASN A 360 -23.77 0.48 15.27
C ASN A 360 -25.20 0.93 15.58
N GLU A 361 -25.60 2.14 15.18
CA GLU A 361 -27.01 2.60 15.26
C GLU A 361 -27.86 2.08 14.08
N ILE A 362 -27.23 1.56 13.02
CA ILE A 362 -27.94 1.00 11.86
C ILE A 362 -28.40 -0.43 12.22
N PRO A 363 -29.72 -0.73 12.19
CA PRO A 363 -30.20 -2.07 12.53
C PRO A 363 -29.62 -3.16 11.60
N GLY A 364 -29.04 -4.21 12.18
CA GLY A 364 -28.36 -5.29 11.46
C GLY A 364 -26.93 -4.97 11.03
N VAL A 365 -26.35 -3.86 11.52
CA VAL A 365 -24.92 -3.55 11.35
C VAL A 365 -24.25 -3.60 12.71
N SER A 366 -23.12 -4.27 12.79
CA SER A 366 -22.22 -4.26 13.94
C SER A 366 -20.80 -3.85 13.48
N CYS A 367 -20.09 -3.14 14.33
CA CYS A 367 -18.72 -2.73 14.07
C CYS A 367 -17.94 -2.80 15.38
N VAL A 368 -16.84 -3.53 15.38
CA VAL A 368 -15.89 -3.52 16.49
C VAL A 368 -15.25 -2.13 16.57
N GLU A 369 -15.06 -1.63 17.78
CA GLU A 369 -14.48 -0.31 17.99
C GLU A 369 -13.03 -0.25 17.52
N PRO A 370 -12.68 0.60 16.54
CA PRO A 370 -11.29 0.77 16.12
C PRO A 370 -10.44 1.36 17.26
N ARG A 371 -9.34 0.70 17.57
CA ARG A 371 -8.36 1.14 18.57
C ARG A 371 -7.21 1.93 17.94
N GLY A 372 -7.10 1.91 16.61
CA GLY A 372 -6.10 2.63 15.84
C GLY A 372 -6.41 2.71 14.35
N ALA A 373 -5.41 3.10 13.56
CA ALA A 373 -5.50 3.30 12.12
C ALA A 373 -6.59 4.35 11.70
N LEU A 374 -7.22 4.19 10.54
CA LEU A 374 -8.08 5.22 9.91
C LEU A 374 -9.39 4.61 9.37
N TYR A 375 -9.84 3.47 9.91
CA TYR A 375 -10.86 2.64 9.29
C TYR A 375 -11.90 2.15 10.28
N CYS A 376 -13.14 1.96 9.77
CA CYS A 376 -14.12 1.05 10.33
C CYS A 376 -14.34 -0.12 9.36
N PHE A 377 -14.58 -1.30 9.94
CA PHE A 377 -14.85 -2.54 9.20
C PHE A 377 -16.13 -3.19 9.70
N PRO A 378 -17.30 -2.57 9.38
CA PRO A 378 -18.58 -3.03 9.86
C PRO A 378 -19.02 -4.33 9.18
N ARG A 379 -19.69 -5.16 9.97
CA ARG A 379 -20.37 -6.38 9.56
C ARG A 379 -21.83 -6.11 9.27
N LEU A 380 -22.34 -6.73 8.22
CA LEU A 380 -23.75 -6.79 7.85
C LEU A 380 -24.29 -8.15 8.31
N ASP A 381 -25.23 -8.15 9.24
CA ASP A 381 -25.83 -9.37 9.79
C ASP A 381 -26.48 -10.19 8.66
N PRO A 382 -26.03 -11.43 8.38
CA PRO A 382 -26.57 -12.26 7.30
C PRO A 382 -28.03 -12.70 7.55
N GLU A 383 -28.54 -12.61 8.79
CA GLU A 383 -29.94 -12.85 9.10
C GLU A 383 -30.85 -11.67 8.71
N VAL A 384 -30.25 -10.48 8.55
CA VAL A 384 -30.95 -9.24 8.17
C VAL A 384 -30.72 -8.90 6.70
N TYR A 385 -29.50 -9.13 6.21
CA TYR A 385 -29.06 -8.79 4.86
C TYR A 385 -28.56 -10.02 4.13
N ASP A 386 -29.28 -10.51 3.11
CA ASP A 386 -28.90 -11.70 2.32
C ASP A 386 -27.88 -11.34 1.23
N ILE A 387 -26.71 -10.82 1.62
CA ILE A 387 -25.64 -10.42 0.71
C ILE A 387 -24.80 -11.65 0.36
N LYS A 388 -24.80 -12.03 -0.94
CA LYS A 388 -24.01 -13.15 -1.48
C LYS A 388 -22.75 -12.70 -2.18
N ASP A 389 -22.69 -11.42 -2.55
CA ASP A 389 -21.59 -10.79 -3.30
C ASP A 389 -21.43 -9.36 -2.79
N ASP A 390 -20.42 -9.16 -1.96
CA ASP A 390 -20.16 -7.87 -1.34
C ASP A 390 -19.52 -6.86 -2.31
N GLU A 391 -18.89 -7.32 -3.40
CA GLU A 391 -18.45 -6.43 -4.48
C GLU A 391 -19.66 -5.83 -5.19
N GLN A 392 -20.65 -6.66 -5.55
CA GLN A 392 -21.89 -6.18 -6.17
C GLN A 392 -22.68 -5.26 -5.22
N PHE A 393 -22.74 -5.59 -3.91
CA PHE A 393 -23.35 -4.74 -2.90
C PHE A 393 -22.71 -3.34 -2.89
N VAL A 394 -21.36 -3.24 -2.92
CA VAL A 394 -20.66 -1.95 -2.96
C VAL A 394 -20.93 -1.19 -4.26
N ILE A 395 -21.02 -1.88 -5.41
CA ILE A 395 -21.40 -1.28 -6.69
C ILE A 395 -22.82 -0.67 -6.60
N ASP A 396 -23.77 -1.39 -6.03
CA ASP A 396 -25.16 -0.94 -5.92
C ASP A 396 -25.30 0.23 -4.92
N LEU A 397 -24.56 0.19 -3.81
CA LEU A 397 -24.44 1.34 -2.88
C LEU A 397 -23.86 2.57 -3.61
N LEU A 398 -22.80 2.40 -4.38
CA LEU A 398 -22.17 3.45 -5.17
C LEU A 398 -23.16 4.07 -6.19
N ARG A 399 -23.92 3.24 -6.91
CA ARG A 399 -24.94 3.69 -7.85
C ARG A 399 -26.07 4.44 -7.18
N ALA A 400 -26.58 3.91 -6.08
CA ALA A 400 -27.73 4.47 -5.37
C ALA A 400 -27.36 5.75 -4.61
N LYS A 401 -26.25 5.74 -3.88
CA LYS A 401 -25.94 6.80 -2.89
C LYS A 401 -24.68 7.61 -3.24
N LYS A 402 -23.95 7.28 -4.31
CA LYS A 402 -22.71 7.97 -4.72
C LYS A 402 -21.64 7.97 -3.61
N ILE A 403 -21.57 6.86 -2.87
CA ILE A 403 -20.57 6.61 -1.84
C ILE A 403 -19.73 5.41 -2.28
N LEU A 404 -18.41 5.59 -2.27
CA LEU A 404 -17.45 4.56 -2.64
C LEU A 404 -16.75 4.04 -1.39
N VAL A 405 -17.06 2.81 -0.99
CA VAL A 405 -16.41 2.03 0.07
C VAL A 405 -15.64 0.86 -0.55
N THR A 406 -15.01 0.02 0.26
CA THR A 406 -14.34 -1.20 -0.23
C THR A 406 -15.02 -2.44 0.39
N HIS A 407 -15.30 -3.45 -0.41
CA HIS A 407 -15.91 -4.69 0.03
C HIS A 407 -14.96 -5.52 0.93
N GLY A 408 -15.49 -6.34 1.82
CA GLY A 408 -14.73 -7.09 2.81
C GLY A 408 -13.88 -8.19 2.21
N THR A 409 -14.43 -8.94 1.23
CA THR A 409 -13.67 -9.99 0.53
C THR A 409 -12.47 -9.44 -0.27
N GLY A 410 -12.46 -8.14 -0.60
CA GLY A 410 -11.30 -7.44 -1.15
C GLY A 410 -10.12 -7.28 -0.17
N PHE A 411 -10.33 -7.55 1.12
CA PHE A 411 -9.31 -7.68 2.17
C PHE A 411 -9.04 -9.14 2.54
N ASN A 412 -9.38 -10.08 1.66
CA ASN A 412 -9.27 -11.53 1.87
C ASN A 412 -10.06 -12.04 3.08
N TRP A 413 -11.09 -11.30 3.51
CA TRP A 413 -12.04 -11.80 4.48
C TRP A 413 -12.85 -12.97 3.89
N PHE A 414 -13.22 -13.92 4.72
CA PHE A 414 -13.78 -15.19 4.25
C PHE A 414 -15.24 -15.09 3.81
N GLU A 415 -15.99 -14.14 4.38
CA GLU A 415 -17.42 -14.01 4.17
C GLU A 415 -17.78 -12.69 3.47
N PRO A 416 -18.81 -12.64 2.62
CA PRO A 416 -19.24 -11.44 1.93
C PRO A 416 -20.14 -10.54 2.81
N ASP A 417 -19.81 -10.40 4.08
CA ASP A 417 -20.64 -9.75 5.10
C ASP A 417 -20.03 -8.49 5.69
N HIS A 418 -18.89 -8.02 5.16
CA HIS A 418 -18.22 -6.81 5.63
C HIS A 418 -17.96 -5.80 4.52
N PHE A 419 -17.74 -4.56 4.93
CA PHE A 419 -17.14 -3.54 4.07
C PHE A 419 -16.22 -2.62 4.90
N ARG A 420 -15.26 -1.98 4.25
CA ARG A 420 -14.40 -1.00 4.89
C ARG A 420 -14.73 0.41 4.44
N LEU A 421 -14.82 1.34 5.38
CA LEU A 421 -14.84 2.77 5.13
C LEU A 421 -13.69 3.47 5.86
N VAL A 422 -13.19 4.58 5.27
CA VAL A 422 -12.23 5.47 5.93
C VAL A 422 -12.94 6.50 6.78
N THR A 423 -12.39 6.82 7.94
CA THR A 423 -12.94 7.79 8.90
C THR A 423 -12.29 9.19 8.74
N LEU A 424 -12.02 9.60 7.49
CA LEU A 424 -11.26 10.81 7.17
C LEU A 424 -12.10 12.06 6.85
N PRO A 425 -13.37 11.98 6.38
CA PRO A 425 -14.19 13.16 6.19
C PRO A 425 -14.44 13.92 7.50
N ASP A 426 -14.76 15.20 7.41
CA ASP A 426 -15.28 15.95 8.55
C ASP A 426 -16.56 15.30 9.13
N LEU A 427 -16.92 15.65 10.36
CA LEU A 427 -18.00 15.00 11.09
C LEU A 427 -19.36 15.11 10.39
N ASP A 428 -19.64 16.25 9.76
CA ASP A 428 -20.92 16.48 9.06
C ASP A 428 -21.00 15.59 7.82
N THR A 429 -19.96 15.61 7.00
CA THR A 429 -19.85 14.75 5.80
C THR A 429 -19.90 13.26 6.16
N LEU A 430 -19.23 12.86 7.23
CA LEU A 430 -19.20 11.48 7.69
C LEU A 430 -20.58 11.03 8.22
N THR A 431 -21.24 11.88 8.98
CA THR A 431 -22.59 11.63 9.49
C THR A 431 -23.61 11.50 8.36
N GLU A 432 -23.56 12.41 7.38
CA GLU A 432 -24.40 12.31 6.18
C GLU A 432 -24.12 11.01 5.41
N ALA A 433 -22.85 10.68 5.22
CA ALA A 433 -22.48 9.47 4.48
C ALA A 433 -23.02 8.19 5.14
N ILE A 434 -22.82 8.05 6.46
CA ILE A 434 -23.29 6.87 7.20
C ILE A 434 -24.83 6.82 7.23
N GLY A 435 -25.50 7.97 7.38
CA GLY A 435 -26.96 8.05 7.25
C GLY A 435 -27.45 7.55 5.88
N ARG A 436 -26.79 7.98 4.80
CA ARG A 436 -27.10 7.51 3.43
C ARG A 436 -26.84 6.02 3.23
N ILE A 437 -25.79 5.45 3.87
CA ILE A 437 -25.56 4.00 3.90
C ILE A 437 -26.71 3.31 4.63
N GLY A 438 -27.14 3.81 5.79
CA GLY A 438 -28.27 3.28 6.55
C GLY A 438 -29.59 3.30 5.73
N ASP A 439 -29.87 4.39 5.02
CA ASP A 439 -31.02 4.48 4.11
C ASP A 439 -30.98 3.45 2.98
N PHE A 440 -29.76 3.19 2.42
CA PHE A 440 -29.60 2.16 1.40
C PHE A 440 -29.85 0.78 1.98
N LEU A 441 -29.24 0.47 3.11
CA LEU A 441 -29.41 -0.79 3.82
C LEU A 441 -30.86 -1.06 4.20
N ALA A 442 -31.62 -0.03 4.56
CA ALA A 442 -33.07 -0.18 4.82
C ALA A 442 -33.87 -0.68 3.60
N THR A 443 -33.36 -0.52 2.39
CA THR A 443 -33.98 -1.05 1.15
C THR A 443 -33.52 -2.46 0.80
N GLN A 444 -32.56 -3.01 1.52
CA GLN A 444 -31.97 -4.34 1.28
C GLN A 444 -32.47 -5.43 2.25
N ARG A 445 -33.38 -5.08 3.15
CA ARG A 445 -33.97 -5.98 4.15
C ARG A 445 -35.11 -6.81 3.57
#